data_9ce53c018e661da17710b6ab7f4eb121
#
_entry.id   9ce53c018e661da17710b6ab7f4eb121
#
_cell.length_a   1.000
_cell.length_b   1.000
_cell.length_c   1.000
_cell.angle_alpha   90.00
_cell.angle_beta   90.00
_cell.angle_gamma   90.00
#
_symmetry.space_group_name_H-M   'P 1'
#
loop_
_entity.id
_entity.type
_entity.pdbx_description
1 polymer ?
#
loop_
_entity_poly.entity_id
_entity_poly.type
_entity_poly.pdbx_seq_one_letter_code
_entity_poly.pdbx_strand_id
1 'polypeptide(L)'
;MDKKAIKRLLTYCKPYRFLIMLLTLLSIVSVVFTLLTPVLIGQAIDLLVGKNQVHFQALLNKLIFIGIVILIISLIQWIMGQITNTITYNITNDLRNRVFDQIQVLPLKYIDATSHGDILGRLINDIDLIGQGLLQSFTSLLTGIATIVGTILIMAYIHFSVAVIVVVLTPLSLLVASLIVKRTHSYFQEQLALRGEMNGYCEEMIGNQKIVNIFDYQEQNEEKFNEINERMHKSGVISQFYGALINPTTRLVNSIVYAAVGIFGAFQVLNGSFTVGILSSFLTYANQYTKPFNEISSVMSEMQTAIAASQRVFALLDEETIQELTTSKIIENKQGHIIIDHLNFSYDPSKPLIQDFNYEAKPGTMTAIVGKTGCGKTTLINLLMRFYDPQGGKITIDGVNIEDMNREDLRKMYGMVLQDSWLFKGTIKENIAYGKTKASDEEIIEAAKKARVHKYIMSLPQGYDTMVEEDGGNMSQGQMQLVCIARIMLTHPPMLILDEATSSIDTRTELQIQKAFDEMMKGRTTFIVAHRLSTIKNAGQIIVMDQGHIVEIGNHEELLQKQGYYHQLYYSQFETE
;
A
#
# COMPACT_ATOMS: atom_id res chain seq x y z
N MET A 1 -22.82 -4.70 1.03
CA MET A 1 -21.97 -3.69 1.68
C MET A 1 -21.63 -4.16 3.09
N ASP A 2 -20.37 -4.22 3.44
CA ASP A 2 -19.97 -4.64 4.79
C ASP A 2 -20.27 -3.54 5.82
N LYS A 3 -21.23 -3.83 6.70
CA LYS A 3 -21.67 -2.92 7.77
C LYS A 3 -20.56 -2.60 8.77
N LYS A 4 -19.57 -3.52 8.95
CA LYS A 4 -18.46 -3.31 9.88
C LYS A 4 -17.49 -2.25 9.37
N ALA A 5 -17.09 -2.33 8.09
CA ALA A 5 -16.20 -1.36 7.46
C ALA A 5 -16.81 0.04 7.46
N ILE A 6 -18.09 0.15 7.09
CA ILE A 6 -18.82 1.44 7.11
C ILE A 6 -18.85 2.02 8.54
N LYS A 7 -19.22 1.22 9.54
CA LYS A 7 -19.29 1.67 10.94
C LYS A 7 -17.94 2.16 11.44
N ARG A 8 -16.85 1.46 11.07
CA ARG A 8 -15.49 1.84 11.44
C ARG A 8 -15.06 3.12 10.74
N LEU A 9 -15.35 3.27 9.44
CA LEU A 9 -15.08 4.49 8.69
C LEU A 9 -15.82 5.70 9.29
N LEU A 10 -17.10 5.52 9.65
CA LEU A 10 -17.87 6.56 10.35
C LEU A 10 -17.27 6.94 11.72
N THR A 11 -16.52 6.03 12.35
CA THR A 11 -15.82 6.35 13.61
C THR A 11 -14.69 7.36 13.37
N TYR A 12 -13.99 7.29 12.22
CA TYR A 12 -12.98 8.29 11.83
C TYR A 12 -13.60 9.66 11.50
N CYS A 13 -14.89 9.69 11.15
CA CYS A 13 -15.62 10.94 10.93
C CYS A 13 -16.07 11.63 12.24
N LYS A 14 -16.13 10.91 13.37
CA LYS A 14 -16.61 11.45 14.66
C LYS A 14 -15.89 12.73 15.14
N PRO A 15 -14.57 12.88 15.05
CA PRO A 15 -13.88 14.11 15.45
C PRO A 15 -14.38 15.34 14.67
N TYR A 16 -14.83 15.13 13.44
CA TYR A 16 -15.26 16.20 12.51
C TYR A 16 -16.76 16.44 12.51
N ARG A 17 -17.52 15.90 13.50
CA ARG A 17 -18.99 16.01 13.57
C ARG A 17 -19.52 17.43 13.42
N PHE A 18 -18.82 18.42 13.99
CA PHE A 18 -19.22 19.83 13.88
C PHE A 18 -19.06 20.35 12.44
N LEU A 19 -17.94 20.02 11.79
CA LEU A 19 -17.71 20.39 10.38
C LEU A 19 -18.69 19.68 9.44
N ILE A 20 -19.07 18.44 9.73
CA ILE A 20 -20.06 17.67 8.97
C ILE A 20 -21.45 18.30 9.15
N MET A 21 -21.83 18.71 10.37
CA MET A 21 -23.09 19.43 10.60
C MET A 21 -23.12 20.77 9.86
N LEU A 22 -22.01 21.53 9.91
CA LEU A 22 -21.88 22.78 9.18
C LEU A 22 -21.98 22.55 7.66
N LEU A 23 -21.30 21.52 7.13
CA LEU A 23 -21.39 21.12 5.73
C LEU A 23 -22.83 20.78 5.32
N THR A 24 -23.55 20.03 6.15
CA THR A 24 -24.97 19.70 5.91
C THR A 24 -25.84 20.93 5.89
N LEU A 25 -25.64 21.85 6.82
CA LEU A 25 -26.39 23.13 6.87
C LEU A 25 -26.09 23.97 5.61
N LEU A 26 -24.81 24.15 5.26
CA LEU A 26 -24.39 24.89 4.07
C LEU A 26 -24.93 24.25 2.78
N SER A 27 -24.99 22.92 2.72
CA SER A 27 -25.57 22.16 1.61
C SER A 27 -27.06 22.50 1.44
N ILE A 28 -27.84 22.48 2.53
CA ILE A 28 -29.27 22.85 2.50
C ILE A 28 -29.46 24.31 2.05
N VAL A 29 -28.66 25.22 2.62
CA VAL A 29 -28.74 26.67 2.25
C VAL A 29 -28.36 26.85 0.77
N SER A 30 -27.30 26.21 0.30
CA SER A 30 -26.87 26.24 -1.11
C SER A 30 -27.99 25.76 -2.04
N VAL A 31 -28.66 24.66 -1.68
CA VAL A 31 -29.76 24.09 -2.47
C VAL A 31 -30.96 25.04 -2.48
N VAL A 32 -31.32 25.66 -1.35
CA VAL A 32 -32.42 26.65 -1.30
C VAL A 32 -32.16 27.82 -2.27
N PHE A 33 -30.95 28.40 -2.25
CA PHE A 33 -30.61 29.47 -3.19
C PHE A 33 -30.56 28.97 -4.65
N THR A 34 -30.05 27.76 -4.90
CA THR A 34 -30.01 27.14 -6.22
C THR A 34 -31.44 26.94 -6.77
N LEU A 35 -32.37 26.51 -5.93
CA LEU A 35 -33.78 26.31 -6.31
C LEU A 35 -34.56 27.63 -6.41
N LEU A 36 -34.11 28.68 -5.76
CA LEU A 36 -34.70 30.02 -5.92
C LEU A 36 -34.36 30.65 -7.29
N THR A 37 -33.23 30.32 -7.85
CA THR A 37 -32.70 30.88 -9.10
C THR A 37 -33.67 30.71 -10.29
N PRO A 38 -34.28 29.54 -10.57
CA PRO A 38 -35.25 29.38 -11.66
C PRO A 38 -36.51 30.27 -11.49
N VAL A 39 -36.97 30.46 -10.26
CA VAL A 39 -38.12 31.34 -9.98
C VAL A 39 -37.77 32.79 -10.32
N LEU A 40 -36.59 33.25 -9.91
CA LEU A 40 -36.12 34.62 -10.19
C LEU A 40 -35.92 34.84 -11.69
N ILE A 41 -35.38 33.84 -12.41
CA ILE A 41 -35.26 33.88 -13.87
C ILE A 41 -36.65 33.93 -14.52
N GLY A 42 -37.59 33.11 -14.07
CA GLY A 42 -38.97 33.16 -14.55
C GLY A 42 -39.63 34.53 -14.37
N GLN A 43 -39.48 35.13 -13.18
CA GLN A 43 -39.96 36.47 -12.91
C GLN A 43 -39.28 37.56 -13.79
N ALA A 44 -37.99 37.37 -14.11
CA ALA A 44 -37.30 38.27 -15.04
C ALA A 44 -37.83 38.13 -16.48
N ILE A 45 -38.17 36.89 -16.90
CA ILE A 45 -38.78 36.62 -18.21
C ILE A 45 -40.15 37.25 -18.30
N ASP A 46 -40.97 37.18 -17.25
CA ASP A 46 -42.31 37.80 -17.24
C ASP A 46 -42.25 39.32 -17.41
N LEU A 47 -41.18 40.01 -17.00
CA LEU A 47 -40.95 41.44 -17.24
C LEU A 47 -40.63 41.79 -18.70
N LEU A 48 -40.31 40.78 -19.52
CA LEU A 48 -40.00 40.93 -20.95
C LEU A 48 -41.19 40.61 -21.85
N VAL A 49 -42.26 39.99 -21.31
CA VAL A 49 -43.41 39.54 -22.08
C VAL A 49 -44.39 40.71 -22.26
N GLY A 50 -44.71 41.03 -23.51
CA GLY A 50 -45.65 42.07 -23.90
C GLY A 50 -45.03 43.07 -24.87
N LYS A 51 -45.77 43.40 -25.94
CA LYS A 51 -45.34 44.37 -26.95
C LYS A 51 -45.32 45.78 -26.36
N ASN A 52 -44.15 46.43 -26.35
CA ASN A 52 -43.87 47.74 -25.78
C ASN A 52 -44.11 47.90 -24.26
N GLN A 53 -44.04 46.79 -23.47
CA GLN A 53 -44.29 46.82 -22.04
C GLN A 53 -43.02 46.39 -21.22
N VAL A 54 -41.82 46.48 -21.81
CA VAL A 54 -40.58 46.09 -21.13
C VAL A 54 -40.18 47.15 -20.09
N HIS A 55 -40.19 46.77 -18.83
CA HIS A 55 -39.71 47.56 -17.70
C HIS A 55 -38.23 47.40 -17.44
N PHE A 56 -37.38 48.09 -18.21
CA PHE A 56 -35.91 47.92 -18.15
C PHE A 56 -35.31 48.10 -16.76
N GLN A 57 -35.80 49.08 -15.97
CA GLN A 57 -35.28 49.31 -14.62
C GLN A 57 -35.61 48.15 -13.67
N ALA A 58 -36.82 47.60 -13.74
CA ALA A 58 -37.25 46.46 -12.93
C ALA A 58 -36.48 45.21 -13.33
N LEU A 59 -36.24 44.99 -14.64
CA LEU A 59 -35.42 43.89 -15.15
C LEU A 59 -33.99 44.00 -14.67
N LEU A 60 -33.36 45.19 -14.76
CA LEU A 60 -31.98 45.41 -14.31
C LEU A 60 -31.82 45.07 -12.81
N ASN A 61 -32.75 45.58 -11.98
CA ASN A 61 -32.75 45.29 -10.55
C ASN A 61 -32.85 43.78 -10.27
N LYS A 62 -33.69 43.06 -11.06
CA LYS A 62 -33.84 41.60 -10.93
C LYS A 62 -32.60 40.86 -11.34
N LEU A 63 -31.92 41.25 -12.44
CA LEU A 63 -30.68 40.67 -12.90
C LEU A 63 -29.53 40.87 -11.90
N ILE A 64 -29.44 42.09 -11.28
CA ILE A 64 -28.46 42.34 -10.22
C ILE A 64 -28.74 41.43 -9.03
N PHE A 65 -29.99 41.24 -8.62
CA PHE A 65 -30.36 40.35 -7.53
C PHE A 65 -30.00 38.88 -7.84
N ILE A 66 -30.27 38.39 -9.06
CA ILE A 66 -29.85 37.07 -9.54
C ILE A 66 -28.32 36.94 -9.46
N GLY A 67 -27.57 37.96 -9.90
CA GLY A 67 -26.11 37.99 -9.81
C GLY A 67 -25.59 37.85 -8.36
N ILE A 68 -26.22 38.56 -7.42
CA ILE A 68 -25.89 38.44 -5.98
C ILE A 68 -26.18 37.03 -5.46
N VAL A 69 -27.32 36.43 -5.82
CA VAL A 69 -27.69 35.07 -5.42
C VAL A 69 -26.66 34.07 -5.95
N ILE A 70 -26.25 34.19 -7.22
CA ILE A 70 -25.21 33.32 -7.80
C ILE A 70 -23.86 33.46 -7.08
N LEU A 71 -23.46 34.69 -6.74
CA LEU A 71 -22.22 34.91 -5.96
C LEU A 71 -22.28 34.27 -4.58
N ILE A 72 -23.44 34.36 -3.90
CA ILE A 72 -23.67 33.71 -2.60
C ILE A 72 -23.55 32.18 -2.75
N ILE A 73 -24.18 31.57 -3.77
CA ILE A 73 -24.09 30.13 -4.05
C ILE A 73 -22.64 29.74 -4.26
N SER A 74 -21.89 30.48 -5.09
CA SER A 74 -20.48 30.20 -5.39
C SER A 74 -19.61 30.28 -4.15
N LEU A 75 -19.84 31.27 -3.29
CA LEU A 75 -19.12 31.41 -2.02
C LEU A 75 -19.40 30.23 -1.07
N ILE A 76 -20.67 29.84 -0.94
CA ILE A 76 -21.06 28.70 -0.10
C ILE A 76 -20.42 27.41 -0.65
N GLN A 77 -20.46 27.18 -1.96
CA GLN A 77 -19.84 25.98 -2.57
C GLN A 77 -18.32 25.94 -2.38
N TRP A 78 -17.66 27.11 -2.48
CA TRP A 78 -16.22 27.20 -2.19
C TRP A 78 -15.91 26.83 -0.73
N ILE A 79 -16.66 27.37 0.24
CA ILE A 79 -16.52 27.04 1.66
C ILE A 79 -16.77 25.55 1.90
N MET A 80 -17.82 24.98 1.30
CA MET A 80 -18.13 23.56 1.38
C MET A 80 -16.97 22.70 0.86
N GLY A 81 -16.37 23.09 -0.28
CA GLY A 81 -15.21 22.42 -0.85
C GLY A 81 -14.02 22.42 0.12
N GLN A 82 -13.72 23.56 0.75
CA GLN A 82 -12.65 23.66 1.73
C GLN A 82 -12.89 22.77 2.96
N ILE A 83 -14.11 22.76 3.49
CA ILE A 83 -14.48 21.91 4.64
C ILE A 83 -14.35 20.43 4.26
N THR A 84 -14.89 20.03 3.12
CA THR A 84 -14.84 18.64 2.65
C THR A 84 -13.39 18.17 2.45
N ASN A 85 -12.55 18.99 1.79
CA ASN A 85 -11.13 18.70 1.61
C ASN A 85 -10.43 18.54 2.97
N THR A 86 -10.67 19.46 3.91
CA THR A 86 -10.06 19.41 5.24
C THR A 86 -10.41 18.11 5.97
N ILE A 87 -11.70 17.73 5.98
CA ILE A 87 -12.15 16.47 6.62
C ILE A 87 -11.49 15.27 5.96
N THR A 88 -11.55 15.19 4.63
CA THR A 88 -11.07 14.04 3.88
C THR A 88 -9.57 13.84 4.01
N TYR A 89 -8.78 14.90 3.79
CA TYR A 89 -7.32 14.79 3.86
C TYR A 89 -6.80 14.52 5.28
N ASN A 90 -7.48 15.03 6.32
CA ASN A 90 -7.12 14.70 7.69
C ASN A 90 -7.43 13.24 8.02
N ILE A 91 -8.56 12.69 7.57
CA ILE A 91 -8.90 11.27 7.75
C ILE A 91 -7.90 10.37 7.01
N THR A 92 -7.56 10.69 5.75
CA THR A 92 -6.60 9.90 4.98
C THR A 92 -5.20 9.97 5.56
N ASN A 93 -4.78 11.14 6.09
CA ASN A 93 -3.51 11.29 6.78
C ASN A 93 -3.45 10.46 8.07
N ASP A 94 -4.50 10.49 8.89
CA ASP A 94 -4.57 9.66 10.12
C ASP A 94 -4.55 8.16 9.79
N LEU A 95 -5.28 7.73 8.77
CA LEU A 95 -5.25 6.35 8.30
C LEU A 95 -3.86 5.94 7.80
N ARG A 96 -3.20 6.80 7.02
CA ARG A 96 -1.85 6.52 6.47
C ARG A 96 -0.82 6.38 7.58
N ASN A 97 -0.84 7.28 8.56
CA ASN A 97 0.05 7.20 9.71
C ASN A 97 -0.18 5.91 10.50
N ARG A 98 -1.44 5.57 10.82
CA ARG A 98 -1.76 4.33 11.54
C ARG A 98 -1.37 3.06 10.79
N VAL A 99 -1.58 3.03 9.47
CA VAL A 99 -1.16 1.89 8.63
C VAL A 99 0.36 1.78 8.63
N PHE A 100 1.07 2.91 8.51
CA PHE A 100 2.52 2.91 8.56
C PHE A 100 3.05 2.45 9.93
N ASP A 101 2.49 2.97 11.03
CA ASP A 101 2.84 2.54 12.38
C ASP A 101 2.58 1.04 12.59
N GLN A 102 1.45 0.55 12.08
CA GLN A 102 1.10 -0.88 12.13
C GLN A 102 2.12 -1.74 11.39
N ILE A 103 2.54 -1.33 10.17
CA ILE A 103 3.55 -2.06 9.37
C ILE A 103 4.87 -2.21 10.15
N GLN A 104 5.26 -1.21 10.95
CA GLN A 104 6.50 -1.25 11.74
C GLN A 104 6.50 -2.34 12.83
N VAL A 105 5.32 -2.74 13.31
CA VAL A 105 5.15 -3.69 14.41
C VAL A 105 4.55 -5.04 13.98
N LEU A 106 4.35 -5.24 12.67
CA LEU A 106 3.90 -6.52 12.14
C LEU A 106 4.98 -7.60 12.28
N PRO A 107 4.60 -8.86 12.57
CA PRO A 107 5.54 -9.97 12.54
C PRO A 107 6.07 -10.23 11.13
N LEU A 108 7.34 -10.64 11.03
CA LEU A 108 7.98 -10.94 9.75
C LEU A 108 7.21 -12.02 8.95
N LYS A 109 6.57 -12.95 9.65
CA LYS A 109 5.67 -13.95 9.06
C LYS A 109 4.59 -13.33 8.15
N TYR A 110 4.03 -12.19 8.53
CA TYR A 110 3.02 -11.50 7.71
C TYR A 110 3.66 -10.85 6.47
N ILE A 111 4.82 -10.23 6.65
CA ILE A 111 5.56 -9.55 5.58
C ILE A 111 6.04 -10.56 4.53
N ASP A 112 6.57 -11.71 4.97
CA ASP A 112 7.04 -12.78 4.08
C ASP A 112 5.89 -13.48 3.34
N ALA A 113 4.71 -13.58 3.97
CA ALA A 113 3.51 -14.19 3.36
C ALA A 113 2.75 -13.24 2.40
N THR A 114 3.02 -11.93 2.45
CA THR A 114 2.28 -10.92 1.70
C THR A 114 3.23 -10.21 0.72
N SER A 115 2.81 -10.04 -0.55
CA SER A 115 3.65 -9.30 -1.49
C SER A 115 3.86 -7.85 -1.04
N HIS A 116 5.07 -7.33 -1.20
CA HIS A 116 5.39 -5.93 -0.88
C HIS A 116 4.50 -4.94 -1.66
N GLY A 117 4.16 -5.28 -2.92
CA GLY A 117 3.26 -4.49 -3.74
C GLY A 117 1.84 -4.39 -3.17
N ASP A 118 1.33 -5.46 -2.53
CA ASP A 118 0.01 -5.44 -1.88
C ASP A 118 0.03 -4.55 -0.62
N ILE A 119 1.08 -4.65 0.20
CA ILE A 119 1.25 -3.79 1.39
C ILE A 119 1.32 -2.31 1.00
N LEU A 120 2.16 -1.97 0.01
CA LEU A 120 2.26 -0.61 -0.53
C LEU A 120 0.96 -0.15 -1.18
N GLY A 121 0.26 -1.05 -1.89
CA GLY A 121 -1.05 -0.78 -2.46
C GLY A 121 -2.09 -0.38 -1.42
N ARG A 122 -2.10 -1.05 -0.26
CA ARG A 122 -2.97 -0.70 0.87
C ARG A 122 -2.61 0.65 1.50
N LEU A 123 -1.31 0.94 1.65
CA LEU A 123 -0.82 2.19 2.25
C LEU A 123 -1.08 3.42 1.36
N ILE A 124 -0.97 3.28 0.05
CA ILE A 124 -1.05 4.38 -0.90
C ILE A 124 -2.41 4.37 -1.60
N ASN A 125 -2.66 3.37 -2.45
CA ASN A 125 -3.80 3.39 -3.37
C ASN A 125 -5.14 3.21 -2.65
N ASP A 126 -5.23 2.28 -1.69
CA ASP A 126 -6.50 2.02 -0.99
C ASP A 126 -6.92 3.20 -0.12
N ILE A 127 -5.97 3.86 0.55
CA ILE A 127 -6.28 5.06 1.35
C ILE A 127 -6.73 6.20 0.45
N ASP A 128 -6.16 6.36 -0.74
CA ASP A 128 -6.59 7.38 -1.71
C ASP A 128 -7.99 7.09 -2.24
N LEU A 129 -8.33 5.82 -2.51
CA LEU A 129 -9.69 5.39 -2.88
C LEU A 129 -10.71 5.69 -1.75
N ILE A 130 -10.33 5.47 -0.49
CA ILE A 130 -11.15 5.86 0.66
C ILE A 130 -11.38 7.37 0.66
N GLY A 131 -10.32 8.16 0.45
CA GLY A 131 -10.39 9.62 0.36
C GLY A 131 -11.32 10.10 -0.74
N GLN A 132 -11.20 9.57 -1.95
CA GLN A 132 -12.05 9.90 -3.08
C GLN A 132 -13.53 9.59 -2.80
N GLY A 133 -13.82 8.40 -2.26
CA GLY A 133 -15.19 8.03 -1.89
C GLY A 133 -15.79 8.91 -0.80
N LEU A 134 -15.02 9.32 0.20
CA LEU A 134 -15.48 10.26 1.23
C LEU A 134 -15.74 11.64 0.64
N LEU A 135 -14.81 12.17 -0.15
CA LEU A 135 -14.92 13.50 -0.78
C LEU A 135 -16.17 13.59 -1.64
N GLN A 136 -16.40 12.59 -2.48
CA GLN A 136 -17.55 12.57 -3.37
C GLN A 136 -18.86 12.35 -2.61
N SER A 137 -18.85 11.53 -1.56
CA SER A 137 -20.03 11.27 -0.73
C SER A 137 -20.48 12.52 0.03
N PHE A 138 -19.55 13.26 0.64
CA PHE A 138 -19.88 14.47 1.39
C PHE A 138 -20.41 15.61 0.51
N THR A 139 -19.89 15.74 -0.72
CA THR A 139 -20.34 16.80 -1.63
C THR A 139 -21.61 16.43 -2.36
N SER A 140 -21.64 15.30 -3.06
CA SER A 140 -22.70 14.99 -4.02
C SER A 140 -23.93 14.32 -3.40
N LEU A 141 -23.77 13.48 -2.34
CA LEU A 141 -24.93 12.85 -1.71
C LEU A 141 -25.80 13.87 -0.95
N LEU A 142 -25.16 14.75 -0.15
CA LEU A 142 -25.91 15.73 0.64
C LEU A 142 -26.64 16.74 -0.26
N THR A 143 -25.92 17.30 -1.24
CA THR A 143 -26.52 18.26 -2.18
C THR A 143 -27.51 17.59 -3.12
N GLY A 144 -27.23 16.38 -3.61
CA GLY A 144 -28.11 15.65 -4.53
C GLY A 144 -29.44 15.28 -3.90
N ILE A 145 -29.44 14.71 -2.69
CA ILE A 145 -30.67 14.35 -1.97
C ILE A 145 -31.48 15.62 -1.65
N ALA A 146 -30.80 16.66 -1.14
CA ALA A 146 -31.48 17.94 -0.84
C ALA A 146 -32.08 18.58 -2.10
N THR A 147 -31.39 18.50 -3.26
CA THR A 147 -31.89 19.01 -4.54
C THR A 147 -33.10 18.22 -5.02
N ILE A 148 -33.09 16.88 -4.96
CA ILE A 148 -34.26 16.07 -5.35
C ILE A 148 -35.47 16.44 -4.52
N VAL A 149 -35.35 16.41 -3.18
CA VAL A 149 -36.47 16.72 -2.27
C VAL A 149 -36.93 18.15 -2.44
N GLY A 150 -36.03 19.13 -2.47
CA GLY A 150 -36.35 20.53 -2.62
C GLY A 150 -37.02 20.84 -3.95
N THR A 151 -36.56 20.26 -5.06
CA THR A 151 -37.15 20.42 -6.39
C THR A 151 -38.57 19.89 -6.44
N ILE A 152 -38.84 18.69 -5.86
CA ILE A 152 -40.19 18.13 -5.77
C ILE A 152 -41.11 19.05 -4.98
N LEU A 153 -40.66 19.53 -3.81
CA LEU A 153 -41.47 20.41 -2.96
C LEU A 153 -41.83 21.72 -3.66
N ILE A 154 -40.89 22.38 -4.33
CA ILE A 154 -41.13 23.63 -5.06
C ILE A 154 -42.03 23.38 -6.27
N MET A 155 -41.77 22.33 -7.07
CA MET A 155 -42.67 22.02 -8.21
C MET A 155 -44.11 21.73 -7.75
N ALA A 156 -44.28 20.97 -6.65
CA ALA A 156 -45.60 20.68 -6.09
C ALA A 156 -46.31 21.94 -5.55
N TYR A 157 -45.55 22.86 -4.97
CA TYR A 157 -46.06 24.15 -4.48
C TYR A 157 -46.52 25.04 -5.64
N ILE A 158 -45.79 25.12 -6.75
CA ILE A 158 -46.14 25.95 -7.91
C ILE A 158 -47.33 25.32 -8.67
N HIS A 159 -47.25 24.02 -9.01
CA HIS A 159 -48.34 23.32 -9.66
C HIS A 159 -48.23 21.79 -9.53
N PHE A 160 -49.09 21.19 -8.76
CA PHE A 160 -49.03 19.78 -8.38
C PHE A 160 -49.08 18.80 -9.58
N SER A 161 -49.98 19.06 -10.58
CA SER A 161 -50.13 18.15 -11.74
C SER A 161 -48.86 18.07 -12.59
N VAL A 162 -48.13 19.17 -12.77
CA VAL A 162 -46.86 19.18 -13.53
C VAL A 162 -45.77 18.50 -12.75
N ALA A 163 -45.74 18.69 -11.42
CA ALA A 163 -44.80 17.98 -10.56
C ALA A 163 -44.97 16.43 -10.66
N VAL A 164 -46.22 15.95 -10.68
CA VAL A 164 -46.54 14.54 -10.85
C VAL A 164 -46.00 13.99 -12.18
N ILE A 165 -46.15 14.73 -13.29
CA ILE A 165 -45.62 14.33 -14.60
C ILE A 165 -44.12 14.12 -14.52
N VAL A 166 -43.34 15.05 -13.93
CA VAL A 166 -41.91 14.97 -13.80
C VAL A 166 -41.52 13.76 -12.91
N VAL A 167 -42.15 13.62 -11.74
CA VAL A 167 -41.84 12.58 -10.77
C VAL A 167 -42.15 11.17 -11.31
N VAL A 168 -43.21 11.01 -12.09
CA VAL A 168 -43.60 9.70 -12.67
C VAL A 168 -42.72 9.33 -13.87
N LEU A 169 -42.36 10.29 -14.71
CA LEU A 169 -41.56 10.00 -15.91
C LEU A 169 -40.07 9.85 -15.64
N THR A 170 -39.52 10.51 -14.65
CA THR A 170 -38.08 10.47 -14.39
C THR A 170 -37.55 9.04 -14.02
N PRO A 171 -38.25 8.22 -13.22
CA PRO A 171 -37.79 6.84 -12.97
C PRO A 171 -37.59 5.98 -14.23
N LEU A 172 -38.24 6.36 -15.34
CA LEU A 172 -38.05 5.69 -16.63
C LEU A 172 -36.60 5.80 -17.10
N SER A 173 -35.91 6.91 -16.85
CA SER A 173 -34.50 7.10 -17.18
C SER A 173 -33.59 6.13 -16.38
N LEU A 174 -33.91 5.92 -15.10
CA LEU A 174 -33.18 4.96 -14.24
C LEU A 174 -33.42 3.52 -14.67
N LEU A 175 -34.66 3.16 -15.05
CA LEU A 175 -34.97 1.82 -15.57
C LEU A 175 -34.16 1.52 -16.84
N VAL A 176 -34.14 2.46 -17.79
CA VAL A 176 -33.38 2.29 -19.04
C VAL A 176 -31.88 2.22 -18.77
N ALA A 177 -31.34 3.09 -17.92
CA ALA A 177 -29.93 3.03 -17.52
C ALA A 177 -29.58 1.69 -16.86
N SER A 178 -30.44 1.18 -15.95
CA SER A 178 -30.22 -0.10 -15.26
C SER A 178 -30.23 -1.29 -16.20
N LEU A 179 -31.08 -1.29 -17.22
CA LEU A 179 -31.10 -2.34 -18.25
C LEU A 179 -29.83 -2.37 -19.08
N ILE A 180 -29.29 -1.20 -19.45
CA ILE A 180 -28.02 -1.09 -20.17
C ILE A 180 -26.89 -1.61 -19.28
N VAL A 181 -26.78 -1.14 -18.03
CA VAL A 181 -25.74 -1.55 -17.08
C VAL A 181 -25.75 -3.06 -16.86
N LYS A 182 -26.92 -3.69 -16.66
CA LYS A 182 -27.01 -5.14 -16.52
C LYS A 182 -26.48 -5.90 -17.74
N ARG A 183 -26.74 -5.42 -18.93
CA ARG A 183 -26.21 -6.02 -20.18
C ARG A 183 -24.72 -5.82 -20.35
N THR A 184 -24.19 -4.72 -19.87
CA THR A 184 -22.79 -4.32 -20.03
C THR A 184 -21.87 -4.94 -18.99
N HIS A 185 -22.41 -5.35 -17.84
CA HIS A 185 -21.62 -5.80 -16.68
C HIS A 185 -20.67 -6.96 -17.02
N SER A 186 -21.10 -7.94 -17.79
CA SER A 186 -20.25 -9.08 -18.19
C SER A 186 -19.05 -8.65 -19.05
N TYR A 187 -19.27 -7.72 -19.98
CA TYR A 187 -18.21 -7.20 -20.83
C TYR A 187 -17.19 -6.35 -20.07
N PHE A 188 -17.64 -5.57 -19.08
CA PHE A 188 -16.73 -4.86 -18.19
C PHE A 188 -15.88 -5.80 -17.34
N GLN A 189 -16.47 -6.88 -16.81
CA GLN A 189 -15.72 -7.88 -16.05
C GLN A 189 -14.69 -8.60 -16.92
N GLU A 190 -15.06 -8.96 -18.14
CA GLU A 190 -14.15 -9.56 -19.11
C GLU A 190 -13.00 -8.62 -19.48
N GLN A 191 -13.30 -7.35 -19.73
CA GLN A 191 -12.28 -6.33 -20.02
C GLN A 191 -11.30 -6.14 -18.85
N LEU A 192 -11.80 -6.15 -17.60
CA LEU A 192 -10.94 -6.08 -16.41
C LEU A 192 -10.03 -7.30 -16.28
N ALA A 193 -10.57 -8.51 -16.54
CA ALA A 193 -9.79 -9.75 -16.51
C ALA A 193 -8.69 -9.75 -17.59
N LEU A 194 -9.03 -9.38 -18.83
CA LEU A 194 -8.08 -9.28 -19.94
C LEU A 194 -7.00 -8.20 -19.69
N ARG A 195 -7.37 -7.08 -19.05
CA ARG A 195 -6.39 -6.06 -18.65
C ARG A 195 -5.42 -6.60 -17.59
N GLY A 196 -5.90 -7.41 -16.65
CA GLY A 196 -5.04 -8.11 -15.69
C GLY A 196 -4.10 -9.10 -16.36
N GLU A 197 -4.60 -9.91 -17.31
CA GLU A 197 -3.80 -10.84 -18.12
C GLU A 197 -2.70 -10.11 -18.91
N MET A 198 -3.04 -9.00 -19.56
CA MET A 198 -2.11 -8.16 -20.30
C MET A 198 -1.03 -7.57 -19.41
N ASN A 199 -1.41 -7.01 -18.26
CA ASN A 199 -0.45 -6.42 -17.32
C ASN A 199 0.53 -7.48 -16.80
N GLY A 200 0.04 -8.65 -16.38
CA GLY A 200 0.90 -9.75 -15.93
C GLY A 200 1.86 -10.24 -17.02
N TYR A 201 1.36 -10.37 -18.24
CA TYR A 201 2.19 -10.75 -19.38
C TYR A 201 3.28 -9.72 -19.69
N CYS A 202 2.93 -8.43 -19.70
CA CYS A 202 3.91 -7.36 -19.93
C CYS A 202 4.96 -7.31 -18.80
N GLU A 203 4.55 -7.44 -17.55
CA GLU A 203 5.46 -7.47 -16.39
C GLU A 203 6.46 -8.63 -16.51
N GLU A 204 5.98 -9.83 -16.85
CA GLU A 204 6.81 -11.02 -17.05
C GLU A 204 7.82 -10.82 -18.19
N MET A 205 7.37 -10.35 -19.35
CA MET A 205 8.23 -10.21 -20.54
C MET A 205 9.23 -9.05 -20.39
N ILE A 206 8.82 -7.92 -19.82
CA ILE A 206 9.71 -6.77 -19.57
C ILE A 206 10.73 -7.13 -18.48
N GLY A 207 10.30 -7.76 -17.39
CA GLY A 207 11.19 -8.20 -16.32
C GLY A 207 12.25 -9.18 -16.80
N ASN A 208 11.92 -10.03 -17.78
CA ASN A 208 12.82 -11.03 -18.34
C ASN A 208 13.35 -10.66 -19.74
N GLN A 209 13.40 -9.37 -20.11
CA GLN A 209 13.78 -8.92 -21.45
C GLN A 209 15.15 -9.45 -21.91
N LYS A 210 16.10 -9.60 -20.98
CA LYS A 210 17.41 -10.19 -21.30
C LYS A 210 17.28 -11.63 -21.81
N ILE A 211 16.39 -12.42 -21.19
CA ILE A 211 16.15 -13.82 -21.59
C ILE A 211 15.43 -13.85 -22.95
N VAL A 212 14.40 -13.01 -23.13
CA VAL A 212 13.70 -12.87 -24.41
C VAL A 212 14.68 -12.60 -25.55
N ASN A 213 15.64 -11.68 -25.32
CA ASN A 213 16.65 -11.32 -26.34
C ASN A 213 17.70 -12.42 -26.57
N ILE A 214 18.14 -13.15 -25.53
CA ILE A 214 19.14 -14.23 -25.67
C ILE A 214 18.59 -15.41 -26.47
N PHE A 215 17.28 -15.71 -26.29
CA PHE A 215 16.63 -16.84 -26.97
C PHE A 215 15.91 -16.45 -28.26
N ASP A 216 16.05 -15.19 -28.73
CA ASP A 216 15.41 -14.67 -29.95
C ASP A 216 13.88 -14.92 -29.97
N TYR A 217 13.24 -14.69 -28.78
CA TYR A 217 11.83 -15.02 -28.55
C TYR A 217 10.87 -13.85 -28.84
N GLN A 218 11.34 -12.79 -29.51
CA GLN A 218 10.59 -11.54 -29.71
C GLN A 218 9.35 -11.75 -30.57
N GLU A 219 9.46 -12.54 -31.66
CA GLU A 219 8.33 -12.78 -32.57
C GLU A 219 7.18 -13.52 -31.87
N GLN A 220 7.49 -14.59 -31.13
CA GLN A 220 6.49 -15.34 -30.34
C GLN A 220 5.87 -14.49 -29.23
N ASN A 221 6.70 -13.62 -28.61
CA ASN A 221 6.23 -12.68 -27.61
C ASN A 221 5.26 -11.66 -28.20
N GLU A 222 5.55 -11.12 -29.38
CA GLU A 222 4.69 -10.19 -30.10
C GLU A 222 3.38 -10.87 -30.52
N GLU A 223 3.43 -12.11 -31.03
CA GLU A 223 2.25 -12.88 -31.39
C GLU A 223 1.31 -13.08 -30.18
N LYS A 224 1.86 -13.48 -29.03
CA LYS A 224 1.08 -13.67 -27.81
C LYS A 224 0.51 -12.36 -27.25
N PHE A 225 1.31 -11.29 -27.29
CA PHE A 225 0.85 -9.95 -26.95
C PHE A 225 -0.34 -9.53 -27.82
N ASN A 226 -0.22 -9.73 -29.16
CA ASN A 226 -1.25 -9.37 -30.11
C ASN A 226 -2.53 -10.20 -29.92
N GLU A 227 -2.42 -11.48 -29.55
CA GLU A 227 -3.59 -12.33 -29.21
C GLU A 227 -4.38 -11.73 -28.02
N ILE A 228 -3.68 -11.40 -26.92
CA ILE A 228 -4.30 -10.81 -25.72
C ILE A 228 -4.87 -9.42 -26.03
N ASN A 229 -4.11 -8.60 -26.77
CA ASN A 229 -4.49 -7.25 -27.17
C ASN A 229 -5.75 -7.25 -28.07
N GLU A 230 -5.85 -8.19 -29.01
CA GLU A 230 -7.02 -8.32 -29.88
C GLU A 230 -8.28 -8.73 -29.09
N ARG A 231 -8.15 -9.65 -28.13
CA ARG A 231 -9.24 -10.02 -27.22
C ARG A 231 -9.67 -8.83 -26.36
N MET A 232 -8.69 -8.09 -25.81
CA MET A 232 -8.94 -6.88 -25.03
C MET A 232 -9.58 -5.78 -25.86
N HIS A 233 -9.15 -5.58 -27.12
CA HIS A 233 -9.74 -4.63 -28.07
C HIS A 233 -11.20 -4.96 -28.34
N LYS A 234 -11.53 -6.21 -28.70
CA LYS A 234 -12.91 -6.64 -28.98
C LYS A 234 -13.84 -6.44 -27.78
N SER A 235 -13.42 -6.90 -26.60
CA SER A 235 -14.19 -6.72 -25.38
C SER A 235 -14.30 -5.25 -24.99
N GLY A 236 -13.22 -4.48 -25.16
CA GLY A 236 -13.17 -3.04 -24.91
C GLY A 236 -14.11 -2.22 -25.79
N VAL A 237 -14.14 -2.49 -27.10
CA VAL A 237 -15.05 -1.81 -28.04
C VAL A 237 -16.52 -2.04 -27.65
N ILE A 238 -16.88 -3.28 -27.31
CA ILE A 238 -18.26 -3.62 -26.92
C ILE A 238 -18.61 -2.94 -25.58
N SER A 239 -17.75 -3.06 -24.58
CA SER A 239 -17.94 -2.44 -23.26
C SER A 239 -18.06 -0.93 -23.34
N GLN A 240 -17.20 -0.28 -24.14
CA GLN A 240 -17.21 1.16 -24.35
C GLN A 240 -18.44 1.62 -25.11
N PHE A 241 -18.87 0.86 -26.13
CA PHE A 241 -20.08 1.16 -26.90
C PHE A 241 -21.32 1.18 -26.00
N TYR A 242 -21.53 0.11 -25.22
CA TYR A 242 -22.65 0.07 -24.29
C TYR A 242 -22.55 1.10 -23.17
N GLY A 243 -21.34 1.34 -22.63
CA GLY A 243 -21.09 2.40 -21.65
C GLY A 243 -21.43 3.79 -22.22
N ALA A 244 -21.04 4.06 -23.46
CA ALA A 244 -21.33 5.31 -24.15
C ALA A 244 -22.84 5.51 -24.43
N LEU A 245 -23.64 4.43 -24.56
CA LEU A 245 -25.09 4.53 -24.78
C LEU A 245 -25.87 5.05 -23.57
N ILE A 246 -25.32 4.94 -22.35
CA ILE A 246 -26.02 5.37 -21.11
C ILE A 246 -26.38 6.85 -21.20
N ASN A 247 -25.43 7.71 -21.52
CA ASN A 247 -25.65 9.16 -21.57
C ASN A 247 -26.64 9.61 -22.65
N PRO A 248 -26.53 9.20 -23.94
CA PRO A 248 -27.52 9.55 -24.96
C PRO A 248 -28.92 9.05 -24.63
N THR A 249 -29.05 7.83 -24.08
CA THR A 249 -30.34 7.22 -23.78
C THR A 249 -31.03 7.93 -22.60
N THR A 250 -30.28 8.24 -21.54
CA THR A 250 -30.81 9.02 -20.42
C THR A 250 -31.18 10.45 -20.85
N ARG A 251 -30.37 11.08 -21.73
CA ARG A 251 -30.70 12.38 -22.33
C ARG A 251 -31.99 12.33 -23.17
N LEU A 252 -32.18 11.26 -23.96
CA LEU A 252 -33.43 11.09 -24.73
C LEU A 252 -34.66 11.04 -23.80
N VAL A 253 -34.61 10.23 -22.73
CA VAL A 253 -35.72 10.15 -21.76
C VAL A 253 -35.95 11.53 -21.10
N ASN A 254 -34.87 12.21 -20.68
CA ASN A 254 -34.97 13.55 -20.09
C ASN A 254 -35.56 14.57 -21.08
N SER A 255 -35.22 14.46 -22.38
CA SER A 255 -35.83 15.32 -23.42
C SER A 255 -37.31 15.02 -23.61
N ILE A 256 -37.74 13.77 -23.47
CA ILE A 256 -39.17 13.41 -23.50
C ILE A 256 -39.89 14.02 -22.28
N VAL A 257 -39.30 13.92 -21.08
CA VAL A 257 -39.85 14.58 -19.87
C VAL A 257 -39.96 16.09 -20.08
N TYR A 258 -38.88 16.69 -20.59
CA TYR A 258 -38.83 18.14 -20.88
C TYR A 258 -39.89 18.56 -21.89
N ALA A 259 -40.09 17.80 -22.99
CA ALA A 259 -41.13 18.05 -23.98
C ALA A 259 -42.53 17.89 -23.40
N ALA A 260 -42.79 16.86 -22.58
CA ALA A 260 -44.06 16.65 -21.90
C ALA A 260 -44.43 17.83 -20.97
N VAL A 261 -43.44 18.29 -20.17
CA VAL A 261 -43.58 19.47 -19.32
C VAL A 261 -43.83 20.75 -20.16
N GLY A 262 -43.11 20.90 -21.29
CA GLY A 262 -43.25 22.00 -22.21
C GLY A 262 -44.64 22.06 -22.84
N ILE A 263 -45.14 20.92 -23.36
CA ILE A 263 -46.49 20.84 -23.97
C ILE A 263 -47.57 21.13 -22.94
N PHE A 264 -47.56 20.42 -21.80
CA PHE A 264 -48.55 20.62 -20.76
C PHE A 264 -48.52 22.04 -20.19
N GLY A 265 -47.31 22.56 -19.93
CA GLY A 265 -47.14 23.94 -19.43
C GLY A 265 -47.58 24.99 -20.43
N ALA A 266 -47.37 24.78 -21.75
CA ALA A 266 -47.86 25.66 -22.79
C ALA A 266 -49.42 25.72 -22.81
N PHE A 267 -50.08 24.56 -22.64
CA PHE A 267 -51.56 24.55 -22.47
C PHE A 267 -51.99 25.34 -21.25
N GLN A 268 -51.26 25.28 -20.13
CA GLN A 268 -51.58 26.05 -18.94
C GLN A 268 -51.36 27.56 -19.14
N VAL A 269 -50.38 27.96 -19.96
CA VAL A 269 -50.17 29.38 -20.34
C VAL A 269 -51.35 29.87 -21.21
N LEU A 270 -51.78 29.07 -22.19
CA LEU A 270 -52.92 29.41 -23.04
C LEU A 270 -54.23 29.54 -22.24
N ASN A 271 -54.40 28.72 -21.22
CA ASN A 271 -55.56 28.79 -20.31
C ASN A 271 -55.46 29.92 -19.24
N GLY A 272 -54.34 30.67 -19.25
CA GLY A 272 -54.14 31.78 -18.29
C GLY A 272 -53.79 31.36 -16.88
N SER A 273 -53.49 30.03 -16.66
CA SER A 273 -53.10 29.50 -15.34
C SER A 273 -51.62 29.67 -15.06
N PHE A 274 -50.79 29.76 -16.11
CA PHE A 274 -49.34 29.98 -16.02
C PHE A 274 -48.94 31.27 -16.73
N THR A 275 -47.85 31.88 -16.22
CA THR A 275 -47.08 32.86 -16.99
C THR A 275 -46.00 32.14 -17.80
N VAL A 276 -45.41 32.82 -18.78
CA VAL A 276 -44.28 32.31 -19.56
C VAL A 276 -43.07 32.06 -18.64
N GLY A 277 -42.89 32.91 -17.63
CA GLY A 277 -41.85 32.76 -16.63
C GLY A 277 -42.01 31.51 -15.74
N ILE A 278 -43.26 31.20 -15.33
CA ILE A 278 -43.54 29.97 -14.59
C ILE A 278 -43.21 28.75 -15.45
N LEU A 279 -43.59 28.72 -16.72
CA LEU A 279 -43.24 27.65 -17.64
C LEU A 279 -41.72 27.47 -17.75
N SER A 280 -40.96 28.56 -17.91
CA SER A 280 -39.52 28.56 -17.95
C SER A 280 -38.89 27.99 -16.66
N SER A 281 -39.44 28.36 -15.50
CA SER A 281 -39.03 27.84 -14.20
C SER A 281 -39.24 26.32 -14.11
N PHE A 282 -40.38 25.80 -14.54
CA PHE A 282 -40.67 24.36 -14.56
C PHE A 282 -39.73 23.58 -15.46
N LEU A 283 -39.45 24.07 -16.65
CA LEU A 283 -38.51 23.47 -17.58
C LEU A 283 -37.10 23.38 -16.96
N THR A 284 -36.69 24.42 -16.21
CA THR A 284 -35.42 24.43 -15.48
C THR A 284 -35.43 23.41 -14.34
N TYR A 285 -36.52 23.32 -13.57
CA TYR A 285 -36.64 22.32 -12.49
C TYR A 285 -36.68 20.90 -13.02
N ALA A 286 -37.30 20.60 -14.15
CA ALA A 286 -37.28 19.29 -14.77
C ALA A 286 -35.85 18.85 -15.06
N ASN A 287 -34.99 19.76 -15.54
CA ASN A 287 -33.56 19.48 -15.73
C ASN A 287 -32.81 19.34 -14.41
N GLN A 288 -33.05 20.20 -13.43
CA GLN A 288 -32.39 20.15 -12.12
C GLN A 288 -32.73 18.87 -11.33
N TYR A 289 -33.95 18.35 -11.48
CA TYR A 289 -34.42 17.14 -10.82
C TYR A 289 -33.72 15.88 -11.33
N THR A 290 -33.36 15.84 -12.61
CA THR A 290 -32.77 14.64 -13.22
C THR A 290 -31.25 14.51 -12.99
N LYS A 291 -30.52 15.61 -12.82
CA LYS A 291 -29.07 15.60 -12.63
C LYS A 291 -28.58 14.78 -11.42
N PRO A 292 -29.14 14.97 -10.20
CA PRO A 292 -28.67 14.27 -9.00
C PRO A 292 -28.79 12.76 -9.08
N PHE A 293 -29.71 12.20 -9.87
CA PHE A 293 -29.83 10.74 -10.02
C PHE A 293 -28.59 10.13 -10.69
N ASN A 294 -28.03 10.80 -11.69
CA ASN A 294 -26.81 10.36 -12.36
C ASN A 294 -25.59 10.51 -11.41
N GLU A 295 -25.52 11.63 -10.69
CA GLU A 295 -24.45 11.90 -9.71
C GLU A 295 -24.48 10.90 -8.55
N ILE A 296 -25.63 10.59 -7.98
CA ILE A 296 -25.80 9.60 -6.92
C ILE A 296 -25.37 8.20 -7.39
N SER A 297 -25.66 7.84 -8.65
CA SER A 297 -25.22 6.55 -9.20
C SER A 297 -23.70 6.45 -9.30
N SER A 298 -23.01 7.51 -9.73
CA SER A 298 -21.55 7.58 -9.74
C SER A 298 -20.97 7.49 -8.33
N VAL A 299 -21.49 8.30 -7.41
CA VAL A 299 -21.06 8.31 -6.00
C VAL A 299 -21.24 6.95 -5.34
N MET A 300 -22.33 6.24 -5.65
CA MET A 300 -22.59 4.91 -5.11
C MET A 300 -21.51 3.91 -5.54
N SER A 301 -21.04 3.99 -6.79
CA SER A 301 -19.93 3.18 -7.30
C SER A 301 -18.61 3.50 -6.60
N GLU A 302 -18.28 4.78 -6.47
CA GLU A 302 -17.07 5.23 -5.78
C GLU A 302 -17.09 4.85 -4.29
N MET A 303 -18.25 4.96 -3.65
CA MET A 303 -18.44 4.54 -2.27
C MET A 303 -18.27 3.03 -2.08
N GLN A 304 -18.73 2.20 -3.04
CA GLN A 304 -18.48 0.75 -3.01
C GLN A 304 -16.99 0.45 -3.11
N THR A 305 -16.27 1.14 -3.99
CA THR A 305 -14.81 1.01 -4.12
C THR A 305 -14.09 1.43 -2.83
N ALA A 306 -14.49 2.56 -2.25
CA ALA A 306 -13.92 3.04 -0.98
C ALA A 306 -14.18 2.09 0.19
N ILE A 307 -15.36 1.46 0.24
CA ILE A 307 -15.69 0.44 1.26
C ILE A 307 -14.82 -0.81 1.07
N ALA A 308 -14.63 -1.29 -0.16
CA ALA A 308 -13.77 -2.43 -0.44
C ALA A 308 -12.30 -2.13 -0.08
N ALA A 309 -11.80 -0.94 -0.42
CA ALA A 309 -10.48 -0.47 -0.02
C ALA A 309 -10.35 -0.38 1.52
N SER A 310 -11.40 0.13 2.20
CA SER A 310 -11.45 0.20 3.67
C SER A 310 -11.35 -1.19 4.32
N GLN A 311 -11.95 -2.21 3.74
CA GLN A 311 -11.85 -3.58 4.25
C GLN A 311 -10.40 -4.08 4.23
N ARG A 312 -9.67 -3.85 3.12
CA ARG A 312 -8.26 -4.25 3.00
C ARG A 312 -7.36 -3.50 3.97
N VAL A 313 -7.57 -2.18 4.09
CA VAL A 313 -6.82 -1.34 5.05
C VAL A 313 -7.11 -1.76 6.49
N PHE A 314 -8.37 -1.99 6.84
CA PHE A 314 -8.74 -2.41 8.20
C PHE A 314 -8.29 -3.83 8.52
N ALA A 315 -8.27 -4.75 7.54
CA ALA A 315 -7.69 -6.08 7.73
C ALA A 315 -6.21 -5.98 8.14
N LEU A 316 -5.42 -5.11 7.48
CA LEU A 316 -4.03 -4.89 7.87
C LEU A 316 -3.90 -4.25 9.26
N LEU A 317 -4.78 -3.29 9.61
CA LEU A 317 -4.79 -2.67 10.94
C LEU A 317 -5.23 -3.61 12.08
N ASP A 318 -5.92 -4.70 11.75
CA ASP A 318 -6.42 -5.69 12.70
C ASP A 318 -5.51 -6.93 12.81
N GLU A 319 -4.41 -6.98 12.01
CA GLU A 319 -3.40 -8.04 12.13
C GLU A 319 -2.74 -8.01 13.50
N GLU A 320 -2.45 -9.19 14.00
CA GLU A 320 -1.77 -9.36 15.27
C GLU A 320 -0.37 -8.73 15.22
N THR A 321 -0.13 -7.81 16.13
CA THR A 321 1.18 -7.16 16.27
C THR A 321 2.08 -7.96 17.18
N ILE A 322 3.38 -7.75 17.01
CA ILE A 322 4.37 -8.25 17.97
C ILE A 322 4.09 -7.61 19.34
N GLN A 323 3.69 -8.44 20.29
CA GLN A 323 3.52 -7.99 21.68
C GLN A 323 4.90 -7.96 22.36
N GLU A 324 5.33 -6.76 22.76
CA GLU A 324 6.49 -6.62 23.62
C GLU A 324 6.10 -6.93 25.09
N LEU A 325 7.06 -7.53 25.79
CA LEU A 325 6.84 -7.88 27.20
C LEU A 325 6.80 -6.62 28.07
N THR A 326 5.88 -6.56 29.02
CA THR A 326 5.82 -5.47 30.00
C THR A 326 7.04 -5.45 30.93
N THR A 327 7.66 -6.62 31.16
CA THR A 327 8.90 -6.80 31.93
C THR A 327 9.86 -7.67 31.14
N SER A 328 10.92 -7.08 30.61
CA SER A 328 12.01 -7.80 29.92
C SER A 328 13.07 -8.23 30.91
N LYS A 329 13.53 -9.49 30.82
CA LYS A 329 14.73 -9.93 31.54
C LYS A 329 15.96 -9.39 30.80
N ILE A 330 16.79 -8.62 31.49
CA ILE A 330 18.03 -8.05 30.95
C ILE A 330 19.21 -8.92 31.36
N ILE A 331 20.07 -9.26 30.43
CA ILE A 331 21.33 -9.95 30.68
C ILE A 331 22.40 -8.92 31.05
N GLU A 332 22.86 -8.95 32.31
CA GLU A 332 23.91 -8.03 32.80
C GLU A 332 25.29 -8.41 32.26
N ASN A 333 25.64 -9.70 32.31
CA ASN A 333 26.93 -10.22 31.85
C ASN A 333 26.78 -10.93 30.49
N LYS A 334 26.99 -10.21 29.41
CA LYS A 334 26.77 -10.65 28.03
C LYS A 334 27.98 -11.44 27.54
N GLN A 335 28.06 -12.73 27.87
CA GLN A 335 29.13 -13.63 27.44
C GLN A 335 28.85 -14.29 26.07
N GLY A 336 27.55 -14.43 25.72
CA GLY A 336 27.12 -15.07 24.49
C GLY A 336 27.14 -16.60 24.57
N HIS A 337 26.83 -17.19 25.74
CA HIS A 337 26.57 -18.61 25.88
C HIS A 337 25.16 -18.94 25.40
N ILE A 338 25.03 -19.74 24.34
CA ILE A 338 23.74 -20.07 23.74
C ILE A 338 23.46 -21.56 23.90
N ILE A 339 22.30 -21.89 24.46
CA ILE A 339 21.81 -23.27 24.55
C ILE A 339 20.47 -23.36 23.80
N ILE A 340 20.40 -24.28 22.86
CA ILE A 340 19.20 -24.65 22.11
C ILE A 340 18.79 -26.04 22.61
N ASP A 341 17.58 -26.17 23.12
CA ASP A 341 17.09 -27.36 23.80
C ASP A 341 15.74 -27.81 23.21
N HIS A 342 15.72 -28.98 22.56
CA HIS A 342 14.57 -29.61 21.91
C HIS A 342 13.79 -28.68 20.96
N LEU A 343 14.50 -27.84 20.20
CA LEU A 343 13.89 -26.82 19.34
C LEU A 343 13.13 -27.46 18.18
N ASN A 344 11.86 -27.01 18.02
CA ASN A 344 10.98 -27.43 16.93
C ASN A 344 10.37 -26.22 16.24
N PHE A 345 10.35 -26.25 14.90
CA PHE A 345 9.76 -25.18 14.11
C PHE A 345 9.37 -25.62 12.70
N SER A 346 8.27 -25.04 12.18
CA SER A 346 7.86 -25.12 10.77
C SER A 346 7.20 -23.83 10.32
N TYR A 347 7.43 -23.41 9.07
CA TYR A 347 6.65 -22.31 8.47
C TYR A 347 5.24 -22.75 8.13
N ASP A 348 5.08 -23.99 7.67
CA ASP A 348 3.82 -24.67 7.38
C ASP A 348 3.69 -25.87 8.32
N PRO A 349 2.66 -25.96 9.15
CA PRO A 349 2.45 -27.09 10.09
C PRO A 349 2.47 -28.46 9.42
N SER A 350 2.15 -28.52 8.11
CA SER A 350 2.18 -29.78 7.34
C SER A 350 3.59 -30.21 6.92
N LYS A 351 4.59 -29.32 7.05
CA LYS A 351 5.98 -29.55 6.60
C LYS A 351 6.96 -29.21 7.72
N PRO A 352 7.20 -30.10 8.68
CA PRO A 352 8.21 -29.91 9.72
C PRO A 352 9.57 -29.55 9.10
N LEU A 353 10.24 -28.53 9.64
CA LEU A 353 11.52 -28.07 9.10
C LEU A 353 12.67 -28.19 10.11
N ILE A 354 12.47 -27.80 11.36
CA ILE A 354 13.42 -28.01 12.46
C ILE A 354 12.76 -28.98 13.45
N GLN A 355 13.44 -30.06 13.80
CA GLN A 355 12.88 -31.11 14.65
C GLN A 355 13.93 -31.55 15.68
N ASP A 356 13.57 -31.47 16.96
CA ASP A 356 14.39 -31.88 18.10
C ASP A 356 15.84 -31.40 18.01
N PHE A 357 16.04 -30.13 17.65
CA PHE A 357 17.36 -29.55 17.45
C PHE A 357 17.98 -29.17 18.80
N ASN A 358 19.10 -29.80 19.13
CA ASN A 358 19.80 -29.64 20.41
C ASN A 358 21.26 -29.20 20.14
N TYR A 359 21.66 -28.04 20.68
CA TYR A 359 23.01 -27.51 20.52
C TYR A 359 23.43 -26.56 21.62
N GLU A 360 24.70 -26.56 21.96
CA GLU A 360 25.33 -25.64 22.91
C GLU A 360 26.50 -24.91 22.25
N ALA A 361 26.42 -23.57 22.14
CA ALA A 361 27.52 -22.72 21.70
C ALA A 361 28.18 -22.05 22.92
N LYS A 362 29.44 -22.39 23.15
CA LYS A 362 30.23 -21.79 24.25
C LYS A 362 30.62 -20.34 23.91
N PRO A 363 30.80 -19.47 24.93
CA PRO A 363 31.27 -18.11 24.71
C PRO A 363 32.53 -18.02 23.85
N GLY A 364 32.53 -17.10 22.89
CA GLY A 364 33.68 -16.87 22.00
C GLY A 364 33.98 -17.95 20.99
N THR A 365 33.11 -18.96 20.83
CA THR A 365 33.30 -20.03 19.83
C THR A 365 32.71 -19.63 18.47
N MET A 366 33.36 -20.09 17.42
CA MET A 366 32.89 -19.99 16.04
C MET A 366 32.25 -21.31 15.62
N THR A 367 30.97 -21.27 15.30
CA THR A 367 30.16 -22.41 14.84
C THR A 367 29.80 -22.24 13.38
N ALA A 368 30.25 -23.13 12.51
CA ALA A 368 29.84 -23.20 11.12
C ALA A 368 28.58 -24.07 10.96
N ILE A 369 27.59 -23.60 10.24
CA ILE A 369 26.39 -24.36 9.89
C ILE A 369 26.47 -24.73 8.42
N VAL A 370 26.55 -26.04 8.14
CA VAL A 370 26.67 -26.58 6.78
C VAL A 370 25.55 -27.57 6.48
N GLY A 371 25.21 -27.72 5.21
CA GLY A 371 24.15 -28.62 4.76
C GLY A 371 23.55 -28.16 3.41
N LYS A 372 22.77 -29.03 2.78
CA LYS A 372 22.13 -28.77 1.50
C LYS A 372 21.18 -27.56 1.58
N THR A 373 20.90 -26.94 0.43
CA THR A 373 19.89 -25.88 0.35
C THR A 373 18.53 -26.42 0.84
N GLY A 374 17.84 -25.64 1.66
CA GLY A 374 16.54 -26.02 2.23
C GLY A 374 16.59 -26.89 3.49
N CYS A 375 17.78 -27.25 4.03
CA CYS A 375 17.87 -28.05 5.26
C CYS A 375 17.56 -27.28 6.56
N GLY A 376 17.29 -25.96 6.52
CA GLY A 376 16.90 -25.17 7.68
C GLY A 376 17.95 -24.20 8.25
N LYS A 377 19.10 -23.98 7.58
CA LYS A 377 20.18 -23.09 8.06
C LYS A 377 19.69 -21.66 8.35
N THR A 378 19.08 -21.02 7.37
CA THR A 378 18.53 -19.66 7.51
C THR A 378 17.39 -19.62 8.51
N THR A 379 16.59 -20.70 8.62
CA THR A 379 15.53 -20.82 9.61
C THR A 379 16.07 -20.83 11.03
N LEU A 380 17.18 -21.54 11.28
CA LEU A 380 17.85 -21.52 12.59
C LEU A 380 18.29 -20.08 12.96
N ILE A 381 18.86 -19.35 12.01
CA ILE A 381 19.23 -17.94 12.20
C ILE A 381 18.01 -17.09 12.54
N ASN A 382 16.91 -17.26 11.81
CA ASN A 382 15.67 -16.53 12.05
C ASN A 382 15.10 -16.79 13.45
N LEU A 383 15.27 -18.00 13.99
CA LEU A 383 14.87 -18.37 15.34
C LEU A 383 15.81 -17.76 16.40
N LEU A 384 17.13 -17.76 16.17
CA LEU A 384 18.09 -17.11 17.07
C LEU A 384 17.84 -15.61 17.19
N MET A 385 17.49 -14.93 16.09
CA MET A 385 17.11 -13.49 16.07
C MET A 385 15.68 -13.24 16.51
N ARG A 386 14.91 -14.30 16.79
CA ARG A 386 13.48 -14.23 17.12
C ARG A 386 12.69 -13.40 16.08
N PHE A 387 12.99 -13.63 14.80
CA PHE A 387 12.12 -13.18 13.70
C PHE A 387 10.86 -14.03 13.64
N TYR A 388 10.98 -15.29 14.06
CA TYR A 388 9.90 -16.23 14.29
C TYR A 388 10.03 -16.81 15.71
N ASP A 389 8.91 -17.03 16.37
CA ASP A 389 8.92 -17.69 17.69
C ASP A 389 8.95 -19.21 17.51
N PRO A 390 9.69 -19.97 18.34
CA PRO A 390 9.73 -21.42 18.28
C PRO A 390 8.37 -22.04 18.59
N GLN A 391 8.07 -23.20 18.01
CA GLN A 391 6.83 -23.93 18.26
C GLN A 391 6.98 -24.99 19.38
N GLY A 392 8.22 -25.31 19.73
CA GLY A 392 8.57 -26.20 20.82
C GLY A 392 10.03 -26.10 21.17
N GLY A 393 10.39 -26.51 22.38
CA GLY A 393 11.73 -26.33 22.92
C GLY A 393 12.00 -24.92 23.42
N LYS A 394 13.27 -24.57 23.62
CA LYS A 394 13.68 -23.23 24.07
C LYS A 394 15.08 -22.87 23.58
N ILE A 395 15.33 -21.59 23.44
CA ILE A 395 16.66 -21.01 23.19
C ILE A 395 16.99 -20.12 24.37
N THR A 396 18.13 -20.35 25.03
CA THR A 396 18.60 -19.51 26.13
C THR A 396 19.92 -18.84 25.76
N ILE A 397 20.09 -17.60 26.17
CA ILE A 397 21.33 -16.83 26.05
C ILE A 397 21.76 -16.43 27.46
N ASP A 398 22.98 -16.83 27.85
CA ASP A 398 23.53 -16.60 29.20
C ASP A 398 22.53 -16.98 30.31
N GLY A 399 21.78 -18.11 30.09
CA GLY A 399 20.81 -18.66 31.04
C GLY A 399 19.41 -18.02 30.99
N VAL A 400 19.17 -16.99 30.17
CA VAL A 400 17.85 -16.36 30.01
C VAL A 400 17.19 -16.86 28.72
N ASN A 401 15.92 -17.31 28.83
CA ASN A 401 15.14 -17.68 27.65
C ASN A 401 14.88 -16.45 26.76
N ILE A 402 15.12 -16.56 25.45
CA ILE A 402 14.88 -15.45 24.50
C ILE A 402 13.43 -14.99 24.48
N GLU A 403 12.47 -15.87 24.83
CA GLU A 403 11.06 -15.52 24.93
C GLU A 403 10.75 -14.60 26.12
N ASP A 404 11.59 -14.59 27.17
CA ASP A 404 11.48 -13.71 28.35
C ASP A 404 12.15 -12.34 28.13
N MET A 405 12.72 -12.08 26.95
CA MET A 405 13.38 -10.83 26.58
C MET A 405 12.56 -10.06 25.57
N ASN A 406 12.63 -8.72 25.61
CA ASN A 406 12.14 -7.91 24.51
C ASN A 406 12.99 -8.15 23.27
N ARG A 407 12.35 -8.18 22.08
CA ARG A 407 13.04 -8.43 20.81
C ARG A 407 14.11 -7.39 20.51
N GLU A 408 13.91 -6.15 20.91
CA GLU A 408 14.89 -5.08 20.76
C GLU A 408 16.16 -5.37 21.58
N ASP A 409 16.02 -5.77 22.85
CA ASP A 409 17.16 -6.09 23.73
C ASP A 409 17.91 -7.32 23.23
N LEU A 410 17.18 -8.35 22.78
CA LEU A 410 17.77 -9.55 22.17
C LEU A 410 18.57 -9.21 20.90
N ARG A 411 17.97 -8.44 19.99
CA ARG A 411 18.60 -8.11 18.69
C ARG A 411 19.82 -7.20 18.84
N LYS A 412 19.86 -6.34 19.86
CA LYS A 412 21.06 -5.56 20.21
C LYS A 412 22.26 -6.42 20.64
N MET A 413 22.02 -7.68 21.05
CA MET A 413 23.09 -8.61 21.38
C MET A 413 23.71 -9.28 20.15
N TYR A 414 23.07 -9.21 18.99
CA TYR A 414 23.55 -9.78 17.75
C TYR A 414 24.02 -8.72 16.75
N GLY A 415 25.14 -9.00 16.07
CA GLY A 415 25.50 -8.35 14.82
C GLY A 415 25.23 -9.31 13.68
N MET A 416 24.41 -8.93 12.71
CA MET A 416 24.04 -9.78 11.59
C MET A 416 24.55 -9.21 10.27
N VAL A 417 25.35 -10.00 9.54
CA VAL A 417 25.69 -9.74 8.14
C VAL A 417 24.82 -10.64 7.27
N LEU A 418 23.96 -10.01 6.48
CA LEU A 418 23.08 -10.70 5.54
C LEU A 418 23.84 -11.06 4.25
N GLN A 419 23.34 -12.06 3.53
CA GLN A 419 23.80 -12.43 2.19
C GLN A 419 23.72 -11.25 1.23
N ASP A 420 22.59 -10.56 1.21
CA ASP A 420 22.39 -9.36 0.41
C ASP A 420 22.71 -8.12 1.26
N SER A 421 23.79 -7.43 0.88
CA SER A 421 24.20 -6.19 1.53
C SER A 421 23.25 -5.06 1.16
N TRP A 422 22.61 -4.44 2.15
CA TRP A 422 21.68 -3.34 1.94
C TRP A 422 22.18 -2.02 2.51
N LEU A 423 22.18 -0.98 1.67
CA LEU A 423 22.46 0.40 2.04
C LEU A 423 21.27 1.28 1.62
N PHE A 424 20.86 2.20 2.52
CA PHE A 424 19.83 3.18 2.18
C PHE A 424 20.42 4.40 1.46
N LYS A 425 19.58 5.11 0.75
CA LYS A 425 19.93 6.37 0.10
C LYS A 425 20.30 7.42 1.15
N GLY A 426 21.58 7.75 1.23
CA GLY A 426 22.16 8.65 2.22
C GLY A 426 23.66 8.69 2.09
N THR A 427 24.39 9.36 2.99
CA THR A 427 25.84 9.36 3.00
C THR A 427 26.42 8.02 3.49
N ILE A 428 27.66 7.73 3.15
CA ILE A 428 28.38 6.55 3.69
C ILE A 428 28.45 6.65 5.21
N LYS A 429 28.66 7.86 5.75
CA LYS A 429 28.65 8.14 7.19
C LYS A 429 27.34 7.74 7.85
N GLU A 430 26.21 8.15 7.30
CA GLU A 430 24.87 7.79 7.80
C GLU A 430 24.62 6.30 7.72
N ASN A 431 25.05 5.65 6.64
CA ASN A 431 24.93 4.21 6.48
C ASN A 431 25.72 3.42 7.52
N ILE A 432 26.93 3.88 7.90
CA ILE A 432 27.69 3.24 9.00
C ILE A 432 27.04 3.55 10.35
N ALA A 433 26.61 4.80 10.57
CA ALA A 433 25.97 5.25 11.80
C ALA A 433 24.56 4.64 12.04
N TYR A 434 23.98 3.96 11.05
CA TYR A 434 22.67 3.33 11.16
C TYR A 434 22.57 2.36 12.36
N GLY A 435 23.67 1.68 12.69
CA GLY A 435 23.72 0.79 13.87
C GLY A 435 23.75 1.52 15.22
N LYS A 436 24.20 2.81 15.24
CA LYS A 436 24.35 3.65 16.45
C LYS A 436 24.15 5.12 16.09
N THR A 437 22.90 5.60 16.17
CA THR A 437 22.47 6.93 15.70
C THR A 437 23.20 8.12 16.34
N LYS A 438 23.84 7.95 17.51
CA LYS A 438 24.60 8.98 18.23
C LYS A 438 26.12 8.69 18.21
N ALA A 439 26.63 8.01 17.18
CA ALA A 439 28.05 7.75 17.04
C ALA A 439 28.82 9.03 16.72
N SER A 440 30.02 9.19 17.31
CA SER A 440 30.92 10.27 16.94
C SER A 440 31.64 9.97 15.60
N ASP A 441 32.19 11.00 14.97
CA ASP A 441 32.94 10.84 13.72
C ASP A 441 34.17 9.94 13.91
N GLU A 442 34.81 10.03 15.07
CA GLU A 442 35.95 9.18 15.42
C GLU A 442 35.56 7.73 15.53
N GLU A 443 34.41 7.41 16.17
CA GLU A 443 33.88 6.05 16.27
C GLU A 443 33.56 5.46 14.89
N ILE A 444 32.95 6.27 14.01
CA ILE A 444 32.62 5.86 12.63
C ILE A 444 33.91 5.57 11.83
N ILE A 445 34.89 6.45 11.93
CA ILE A 445 36.19 6.28 11.24
C ILE A 445 36.94 5.05 11.78
N GLU A 446 36.92 4.81 13.08
CA GLU A 446 37.54 3.62 13.69
C GLU A 446 36.87 2.33 13.22
N ALA A 447 35.53 2.30 13.21
CA ALA A 447 34.77 1.17 12.69
C ALA A 447 35.09 0.89 11.21
N ALA A 448 35.16 1.93 10.38
CA ALA A 448 35.52 1.82 8.97
C ALA A 448 36.97 1.35 8.76
N LYS A 449 37.91 1.74 9.63
CA LYS A 449 39.30 1.24 9.61
C LYS A 449 39.36 -0.25 9.95
N LYS A 450 38.66 -0.69 10.99
CA LYS A 450 38.57 -2.10 11.38
C LYS A 450 37.91 -2.93 10.28
N ALA A 451 36.85 -2.42 9.67
CA ALA A 451 36.18 -3.04 8.52
C ALA A 451 36.98 -2.94 7.20
N ARG A 452 38.16 -2.29 7.21
CA ARG A 452 39.05 -2.10 6.04
C ARG A 452 38.45 -1.32 4.87
N VAL A 453 37.35 -0.59 5.07
CA VAL A 453 36.70 0.21 4.05
C VAL A 453 37.18 1.68 4.05
N HIS A 454 37.83 2.15 5.12
CA HIS A 454 38.31 3.53 5.28
C HIS A 454 39.14 4.05 4.09
N LYS A 455 40.09 3.25 3.59
CA LYS A 455 40.94 3.65 2.45
C LYS A 455 40.12 3.89 1.17
N TYR A 456 39.13 3.05 0.93
CA TYR A 456 38.22 3.21 -0.18
C TYR A 456 37.37 4.50 -0.01
N ILE A 457 36.79 4.71 1.17
CA ILE A 457 36.00 5.92 1.45
C ILE A 457 36.82 7.19 1.20
N MET A 458 38.08 7.21 1.67
CA MET A 458 38.96 8.36 1.49
C MET A 458 39.45 8.55 0.04
N SER A 459 39.29 7.57 -0.84
CA SER A 459 39.56 7.71 -2.27
C SER A 459 38.40 8.36 -3.05
N LEU A 460 37.23 8.48 -2.43
CA LEU A 460 36.06 9.11 -3.02
C LEU A 460 36.16 10.64 -2.89
N PRO A 461 35.64 11.41 -3.87
CA PRO A 461 35.76 12.88 -3.86
C PRO A 461 35.21 13.56 -2.60
N GLN A 462 34.16 13.00 -1.99
CA GLN A 462 33.51 13.56 -0.80
C GLN A 462 33.78 12.71 0.47
N GLY A 463 34.64 11.68 0.37
CA GLY A 463 34.96 10.82 1.51
C GLY A 463 33.71 10.21 2.16
N TYR A 464 33.57 10.39 3.48
CA TYR A 464 32.42 9.89 4.25
C TYR A 464 31.08 10.56 3.91
N ASP A 465 31.09 11.76 3.34
CA ASP A 465 29.89 12.48 2.92
C ASP A 465 29.44 12.10 1.49
N THR A 466 30.12 11.14 0.85
CA THR A 466 29.71 10.61 -0.44
C THR A 466 28.33 10.00 -0.34
N MET A 467 27.42 10.45 -1.21
CA MET A 467 26.06 9.91 -1.32
C MET A 467 26.09 8.51 -1.93
N VAL A 468 25.42 7.59 -1.26
CA VAL A 468 25.08 6.25 -1.75
C VAL A 468 23.70 6.33 -2.37
N GLU A 469 23.57 5.85 -3.60
CA GLU A 469 22.27 5.72 -4.28
C GLU A 469 21.53 4.51 -3.73
N GLU A 470 20.26 4.39 -4.08
CA GLU A 470 19.42 3.26 -3.71
C GLU A 470 20.07 1.94 -4.18
N ASP A 471 20.10 0.92 -3.32
CA ASP A 471 20.78 -0.36 -3.54
C ASP A 471 22.30 -0.25 -3.85
N GLY A 472 22.93 0.86 -3.46
CA GLY A 472 24.38 1.05 -3.60
C GLY A 472 24.85 1.18 -5.05
N GLY A 473 24.01 1.66 -5.98
CA GLY A 473 24.22 1.67 -7.42
C GLY A 473 25.57 2.23 -7.93
N ASN A 474 26.30 2.99 -7.09
CA ASN A 474 27.62 3.54 -7.37
C ASN A 474 28.77 2.78 -6.65
N MET A 475 28.46 1.67 -5.96
CA MET A 475 29.43 0.86 -5.21
C MET A 475 29.42 -0.59 -5.69
N SER A 476 30.59 -1.26 -5.63
CA SER A 476 30.61 -2.71 -5.85
C SER A 476 29.99 -3.47 -4.67
N GLN A 477 29.50 -4.69 -4.92
CA GLN A 477 28.89 -5.53 -3.88
C GLN A 477 29.82 -5.75 -2.68
N GLY A 478 31.12 -5.95 -2.94
CA GLY A 478 32.11 -6.11 -1.88
C GLY A 478 32.34 -4.82 -1.06
N GLN A 479 32.27 -3.66 -1.69
CA GLN A 479 32.37 -2.37 -0.99
C GLN A 479 31.15 -2.14 -0.11
N MET A 480 29.94 -2.44 -0.60
CA MET A 480 28.70 -2.39 0.20
C MET A 480 28.79 -3.32 1.42
N GLN A 481 29.30 -4.55 1.22
CA GLN A 481 29.46 -5.51 2.31
C GLN A 481 30.43 -4.99 3.38
N LEU A 482 31.55 -4.37 2.99
CA LEU A 482 32.49 -3.76 3.95
C LEU A 482 31.86 -2.60 4.73
N VAL A 483 30.98 -1.79 4.13
CA VAL A 483 30.21 -0.76 4.84
C VAL A 483 29.22 -1.38 5.82
N CYS A 484 28.55 -2.46 5.45
CA CYS A 484 27.68 -3.22 6.37
C CYS A 484 28.46 -3.82 7.55
N ILE A 485 29.68 -4.34 7.30
CA ILE A 485 30.58 -4.81 8.37
C ILE A 485 30.98 -3.64 9.30
N ALA A 486 31.30 -2.47 8.76
CA ALA A 486 31.60 -1.28 9.57
C ALA A 486 30.42 -0.88 10.47
N ARG A 487 29.17 -0.97 9.97
CA ARG A 487 27.95 -0.74 10.76
C ARG A 487 27.88 -1.66 11.99
N ILE A 488 28.22 -2.93 11.83
CA ILE A 488 28.22 -3.92 12.92
C ILE A 488 29.40 -3.69 13.87
N MET A 489 30.57 -3.38 13.35
CA MET A 489 31.74 -3.06 14.18
C MET A 489 31.52 -1.86 15.08
N LEU A 490 30.70 -0.89 14.67
CA LEU A 490 30.34 0.29 15.45
C LEU A 490 29.49 -0.06 16.70
N THR A 491 28.65 -1.10 16.62
CA THR A 491 27.75 -1.51 17.72
C THR A 491 28.39 -2.43 18.75
N HIS A 492 29.51 -3.06 18.43
CA HIS A 492 30.23 -4.01 19.28
C HIS A 492 29.34 -5.11 19.93
N PRO A 493 28.54 -5.85 19.18
CA PRO A 493 27.67 -6.88 19.75
C PRO A 493 28.48 -8.07 20.28
N PRO A 494 28.03 -8.75 21.36
CA PRO A 494 28.74 -9.92 21.91
C PRO A 494 28.60 -11.17 21.03
N MET A 495 27.60 -11.24 20.17
CA MET A 495 27.32 -12.38 19.30
C MET A 495 27.22 -11.93 17.84
N LEU A 496 27.57 -12.82 16.91
CA LEU A 496 27.54 -12.56 15.48
C LEU A 496 26.79 -13.66 14.73
N ILE A 497 26.08 -13.26 13.70
CA ILE A 497 25.49 -14.13 12.69
C ILE A 497 25.98 -13.66 11.33
N LEU A 498 26.65 -14.56 10.60
CA LEU A 498 27.21 -14.27 9.29
C LEU A 498 26.59 -15.22 8.26
N ASP A 499 25.91 -14.64 7.27
CA ASP A 499 25.40 -15.37 6.11
C ASP A 499 26.33 -15.10 4.93
N GLU A 500 27.19 -16.09 4.60
CA GLU A 500 28.32 -15.93 3.70
C GLU A 500 27.93 -16.33 2.26
N ALA A 501 27.51 -15.36 1.44
CA ALA A 501 27.39 -15.54 0.00
C ALA A 501 28.16 -14.43 -0.74
N THR A 502 29.31 -14.77 -1.32
CA THR A 502 30.21 -13.81 -1.98
C THR A 502 30.60 -14.26 -3.39
N SER A 503 29.67 -14.91 -4.11
CA SER A 503 29.92 -15.50 -5.44
C SER A 503 30.24 -14.49 -6.57
N SER A 504 30.20 -13.18 -6.32
CA SER A 504 30.36 -12.14 -7.35
C SER A 504 31.36 -11.04 -6.97
N ILE A 505 32.30 -11.31 -6.06
CA ILE A 505 33.26 -10.33 -5.55
C ILE A 505 34.66 -10.61 -6.11
N ASP A 506 35.39 -9.55 -6.48
CA ASP A 506 36.79 -9.68 -6.90
C ASP A 506 37.69 -10.19 -5.78
N THR A 507 38.72 -10.93 -6.12
CA THR A 507 39.62 -11.62 -5.18
C THR A 507 40.30 -10.68 -4.16
N ARG A 508 40.59 -9.43 -4.56
CA ARG A 508 41.25 -8.44 -3.67
C ARG A 508 40.27 -7.95 -2.60
N THR A 509 39.06 -7.61 -2.98
CA THR A 509 38.01 -7.17 -2.05
C THR A 509 37.57 -8.34 -1.16
N GLU A 510 37.51 -9.55 -1.69
CA GLU A 510 37.25 -10.77 -0.94
C GLU A 510 38.23 -10.96 0.21
N LEU A 511 39.53 -10.84 -0.05
CA LEU A 511 40.54 -10.92 1.00
C LEU A 511 40.38 -9.81 2.07
N GLN A 512 39.89 -8.64 1.69
CA GLN A 512 39.62 -7.57 2.67
C GLN A 512 38.39 -7.92 3.54
N ILE A 513 37.35 -8.46 2.95
CA ILE A 513 36.14 -8.91 3.66
C ILE A 513 36.49 -10.00 4.64
N GLN A 514 37.28 -11.03 4.22
CA GLN A 514 37.70 -12.11 5.10
C GLN A 514 38.47 -11.59 6.30
N LYS A 515 39.45 -10.69 6.09
CA LYS A 515 40.20 -10.07 7.19
C LYS A 515 39.34 -9.21 8.09
N ALA A 516 38.29 -8.57 7.56
CA ALA A 516 37.32 -7.81 8.35
C ALA A 516 36.45 -8.76 9.19
N PHE A 517 36.03 -9.90 8.65
CA PHE A 517 35.32 -10.93 9.40
C PHE A 517 36.19 -11.50 10.52
N ASP A 518 37.44 -11.88 10.23
CA ASP A 518 38.37 -12.39 11.24
C ASP A 518 38.54 -11.41 12.42
N GLU A 519 38.67 -10.12 12.12
CA GLU A 519 38.75 -9.07 13.16
C GLU A 519 37.45 -8.93 13.94
N MET A 520 36.30 -8.99 13.24
CA MET A 520 34.98 -8.88 13.85
C MET A 520 34.65 -10.06 14.78
N MET A 521 35.07 -11.28 14.43
CA MET A 521 34.77 -12.51 15.19
C MET A 521 35.60 -12.68 16.47
N LYS A 522 36.73 -11.97 16.60
CA LYS A 522 37.62 -12.17 17.76
C LYS A 522 36.89 -11.98 19.09
N GLY A 523 36.90 -13.06 19.91
CA GLY A 523 36.32 -13.07 21.26
C GLY A 523 34.79 -13.05 21.30
N ARG A 524 34.11 -13.27 20.17
CA ARG A 524 32.65 -13.26 20.07
C ARG A 524 32.10 -14.62 19.68
N THR A 525 30.94 -14.97 20.25
CA THR A 525 30.22 -16.19 19.83
C THR A 525 29.62 -15.94 18.43
N THR A 526 30.02 -16.77 17.46
CA THR A 526 29.66 -16.52 16.06
C THR A 526 29.02 -17.75 15.44
N PHE A 527 27.87 -17.56 14.78
CA PHE A 527 27.26 -18.53 13.89
C PHE A 527 27.50 -18.10 12.44
N ILE A 528 27.97 -19.01 11.60
CA ILE A 528 28.25 -18.74 10.20
C ILE A 528 27.52 -19.76 9.34
N VAL A 529 26.66 -19.30 8.43
CA VAL A 529 26.18 -20.14 7.34
C VAL A 529 27.27 -20.16 6.29
N ALA A 530 28.07 -21.24 6.35
CA ALA A 530 29.30 -21.32 5.58
C ALA A 530 29.02 -21.88 4.17
N HIS A 531 29.38 -21.08 3.17
CA HIS A 531 29.42 -21.49 1.76
C HIS A 531 30.87 -21.62 1.24
N ARG A 532 31.89 -21.34 2.09
CA ARG A 532 33.31 -21.38 1.74
C ARG A 532 34.08 -22.37 2.58
N LEU A 533 34.98 -23.07 1.89
CA LEU A 533 35.82 -24.06 2.50
C LEU A 533 36.75 -23.49 3.58
N SER A 534 37.34 -22.31 3.36
CA SER A 534 38.23 -21.65 4.32
C SER A 534 37.53 -21.33 5.65
N THR A 535 36.30 -20.87 5.60
CA THR A 535 35.49 -20.55 6.77
C THR A 535 35.12 -21.81 7.56
N ILE A 536 34.78 -22.91 6.84
CA ILE A 536 34.46 -24.20 7.47
C ILE A 536 35.67 -24.80 8.17
N LYS A 537 36.85 -24.77 7.54
CA LYS A 537 38.09 -25.33 8.11
C LYS A 537 38.51 -24.62 9.40
N ASN A 538 38.28 -23.32 9.51
CA ASN A 538 38.69 -22.52 10.66
C ASN A 538 37.64 -22.51 11.80
N ALA A 539 36.46 -23.13 11.60
CA ALA A 539 35.44 -23.21 12.62
C ALA A 539 35.83 -24.10 13.78
N GLY A 540 35.63 -23.61 15.01
CA GLY A 540 35.85 -24.41 16.22
C GLY A 540 34.89 -25.58 16.32
N GLN A 541 33.67 -25.41 15.81
CA GLN A 541 32.66 -26.45 15.67
C GLN A 541 31.90 -26.31 14.34
N ILE A 542 31.50 -27.43 13.78
CA ILE A 542 30.70 -27.53 12.57
C ILE A 542 29.42 -28.31 12.93
N ILE A 543 28.27 -27.71 12.64
CA ILE A 543 26.98 -28.37 12.68
C ILE A 543 26.60 -28.76 11.26
N VAL A 544 26.43 -30.05 11.04
CA VAL A 544 25.97 -30.58 9.76
C VAL A 544 24.48 -30.84 9.83
N MET A 545 23.71 -30.12 8.99
CA MET A 545 22.26 -30.22 8.97
C MET A 545 21.76 -30.95 7.72
N ASP A 546 20.82 -31.87 7.91
CA ASP A 546 20.05 -32.46 6.84
C ASP A 546 18.58 -32.60 7.27
N GLN A 547 17.64 -32.19 6.40
CA GLN A 547 16.18 -32.25 6.63
C GLN A 547 15.76 -31.76 8.03
N GLY A 548 16.38 -30.68 8.51
CA GLY A 548 16.02 -30.04 9.79
C GLY A 548 16.60 -30.66 11.05
N HIS A 549 17.39 -31.72 10.92
CA HIS A 549 18.08 -32.37 12.03
C HIS A 549 19.57 -32.11 12.00
N ILE A 550 20.22 -32.20 13.15
CA ILE A 550 21.69 -32.30 13.23
C ILE A 550 22.08 -33.74 12.93
N VAL A 551 22.82 -33.92 11.86
CA VAL A 551 23.36 -35.26 11.47
C VAL A 551 24.70 -35.51 12.11
N GLU A 552 25.57 -34.50 12.14
CA GLU A 552 26.91 -34.58 12.69
C GLU A 552 27.32 -33.28 13.37
N ILE A 553 28.10 -33.38 14.43
CA ILE A 553 28.79 -32.26 15.09
C ILE A 553 30.26 -32.66 15.33
N GLY A 554 31.16 -31.71 15.09
CA GLY A 554 32.60 -31.91 15.36
C GLY A 554 33.42 -30.78 14.72
N ASN A 555 34.75 -30.89 14.80
CA ASN A 555 35.64 -30.04 14.03
C ASN A 555 35.90 -30.62 12.64
N HIS A 556 36.57 -29.84 11.78
CA HIS A 556 36.83 -30.23 10.39
C HIS A 556 37.55 -31.61 10.27
N GLU A 557 38.60 -31.82 11.06
CA GLU A 557 39.41 -33.03 11.01
C GLU A 557 38.64 -34.26 11.51
N GLU A 558 37.93 -34.12 12.64
CA GLU A 558 37.10 -35.18 13.22
C GLU A 558 36.01 -35.65 12.25
N LEU A 559 35.32 -34.68 11.59
CA LEU A 559 34.23 -34.99 10.68
C LEU A 559 34.73 -35.62 9.36
N LEU A 560 35.89 -35.21 8.88
CA LEU A 560 36.51 -35.87 7.72
C LEU A 560 36.93 -37.32 8.03
N GLN A 561 37.50 -37.58 9.24
CA GLN A 561 37.89 -38.92 9.65
C GLN A 561 36.70 -39.86 9.82
N LYS A 562 35.53 -39.35 10.22
CA LYS A 562 34.29 -40.14 10.33
C LYS A 562 33.75 -40.65 9.00
N GLN A 563 34.20 -40.11 7.86
CA GLN A 563 33.73 -40.46 6.50
C GLN A 563 32.20 -40.47 6.35
N GLY A 564 31.52 -39.61 7.13
CA GLY A 564 30.07 -39.52 7.18
C GLY A 564 29.47 -38.51 6.16
N TYR A 565 28.37 -37.88 6.55
CA TYR A 565 27.65 -36.94 5.70
C TYR A 565 28.49 -35.70 5.37
N TYR A 566 29.25 -35.18 6.35
CA TYR A 566 30.17 -34.07 6.14
C TYR A 566 31.23 -34.37 5.09
N HIS A 567 31.83 -35.56 5.16
CA HIS A 567 32.84 -36.01 4.20
C HIS A 567 32.26 -36.02 2.77
N GLN A 568 31.05 -36.58 2.59
CA GLN A 568 30.39 -36.61 1.28
C GLN A 568 30.11 -35.19 0.76
N LEU A 569 29.62 -34.29 1.64
CA LEU A 569 29.31 -32.90 1.30
C LEU A 569 30.58 -32.13 0.94
N TYR A 570 31.65 -32.34 1.67
CA TYR A 570 32.96 -31.73 1.44
C TYR A 570 33.50 -32.10 0.05
N TYR A 571 33.57 -33.36 -0.28
CA TYR A 571 34.11 -33.83 -1.56
C TYR A 571 33.17 -33.48 -2.75
N SER A 572 31.88 -33.43 -2.54
CA SER A 572 30.95 -33.06 -3.60
C SER A 572 30.91 -31.57 -3.93
N GLN A 573 31.19 -30.70 -2.96
CA GLN A 573 31.06 -29.24 -3.14
C GLN A 573 32.42 -28.53 -3.28
N PHE A 574 33.49 -29.04 -2.70
CA PHE A 574 34.75 -28.32 -2.53
C PHE A 574 35.98 -28.97 -3.16
N GLU A 575 35.89 -30.18 -3.66
CA GLU A 575 37.02 -30.82 -4.36
C GLU A 575 36.99 -30.68 -5.89
N THR A 576 35.93 -30.05 -6.40
CA THR A 576 35.76 -29.71 -7.83
C THR A 576 36.24 -28.30 -8.19
N GLU A 577 36.72 -27.53 -7.21
CA GLU A 577 37.43 -26.27 -7.39
C GLU A 577 38.94 -26.46 -7.18
#